data_387818f883dfa66d5467a3b035e6fa14
#
_entry.id   387818f883dfa66d5467a3b035e6fa14
#
_cell.length_a   1.000
_cell.length_b   1.000
_cell.length_c   1.000
_cell.angle_alpha   90.00
_cell.angle_beta   90.00
_cell.angle_gamma   90.00
#
_symmetry.space_group_name_H-M   'P 1'
#
loop_
_entity.id
_entity.type
_entity.pdbx_description
1 polymer ?
#
loop_
_entity_poly.entity_id
_entity_poly.type
_entity_poly.pdbx_seq_one_letter_code
_entity_poly.pdbx_strand_id
1 'polypeptide(L)'
;IAEEAKNAGIRGVMGESMIDFATASFQTVDEGLARCEALIRKWQGDSIIHPSVCVHAPYTCSQATLQQSKQLADRYGTLLQIHVAETRQEVEDITARTGMPPAEYLHSIGLLDRNVIAAHCVWLNPKEIELLARTGTSIGHCPKSNLKLASGVADIDTYLKAGITVALGTDGTASNNTLDLVEEMRFA
;
A
#
# COMPACT_ATOMS: atom_id res chain seq x y z
N ILE A 1 8.26 16.59 -5.15
CA ILE A 1 6.85 16.24 -5.43
C ILE A 1 5.93 16.93 -4.44
N ALA A 2 6.07 16.74 -3.10
CA ALA A 2 5.16 17.32 -2.10
C ALA A 2 5.04 18.86 -2.19
N GLU A 3 6.14 19.56 -2.36
CA GLU A 3 6.14 21.02 -2.54
C GLU A 3 5.42 21.45 -3.81
N GLU A 4 5.64 20.75 -4.92
CA GLU A 4 4.97 21.05 -6.19
C GLU A 4 3.45 20.79 -6.10
N ALA A 5 3.05 19.69 -5.45
CA ALA A 5 1.65 19.41 -5.20
C ALA A 5 1.00 20.50 -4.35
N LYS A 6 1.68 20.95 -3.29
CA LYS A 6 1.22 22.06 -2.45
C LYS A 6 1.10 23.36 -3.23
N ASN A 7 2.12 23.70 -4.02
CA ASN A 7 2.11 24.91 -4.85
C ASN A 7 0.98 24.89 -5.89
N ALA A 8 0.65 23.71 -6.41
CA ALA A 8 -0.47 23.50 -7.32
C ALA A 8 -1.85 23.42 -6.62
N GLY A 9 -1.90 23.46 -5.30
CA GLY A 9 -3.14 23.32 -4.53
C GLY A 9 -3.73 21.90 -4.55
N ILE A 10 -2.92 20.88 -4.86
CA ILE A 10 -3.36 19.48 -4.96
C ILE A 10 -3.11 18.78 -3.62
N ARG A 11 -4.16 18.20 -3.05
CA ARG A 11 -4.03 17.36 -1.84
C ARG A 11 -3.25 16.10 -2.15
N GLY A 12 -2.32 15.74 -1.24
CA GLY A 12 -1.52 14.53 -1.39
C GLY A 12 -1.32 13.78 -0.08
N VAL A 13 -1.41 12.46 -0.14
CA VAL A 13 -0.91 11.55 0.89
C VAL A 13 0.40 10.98 0.35
N MET A 14 1.52 11.37 0.93
CA MET A 14 2.85 11.14 0.34
C MET A 14 3.80 10.50 1.33
N GLY A 15 4.53 9.47 0.90
CA GLY A 15 5.53 8.77 1.71
C GLY A 15 6.77 8.40 0.91
N GLU A 16 7.85 8.13 1.62
CA GLU A 16 9.01 7.45 1.08
C GLU A 16 8.72 5.96 1.04
N SER A 17 9.07 5.29 -0.07
CA SER A 17 8.77 3.85 -0.24
C SER A 17 9.90 3.00 0.32
N MET A 18 9.61 2.25 1.38
CA MET A 18 10.55 1.34 2.03
C MET A 18 10.67 0.03 1.25
N ILE A 19 11.91 -0.43 1.08
CA ILE A 19 12.28 -1.66 0.40
C ILE A 19 13.66 -2.11 0.89
N ASP A 20 13.95 -3.42 0.87
CA ASP A 20 15.18 -3.97 1.48
C ASP A 20 16.43 -3.90 0.59
N PHE A 21 16.38 -3.19 -0.53
CA PHE A 21 17.54 -2.99 -1.38
C PHE A 21 17.75 -1.53 -1.73
N ALA A 22 18.97 -1.19 -2.16
CA ALA A 22 19.35 0.16 -2.51
C ALA A 22 18.46 0.77 -3.60
N THR A 23 18.06 2.01 -3.42
CA THR A 23 17.26 2.80 -4.35
C THR A 23 18.00 4.07 -4.75
N ALA A 24 17.38 4.86 -5.62
CA ALA A 24 17.92 6.21 -5.91
C ALA A 24 17.81 7.16 -4.70
N SER A 25 16.92 6.87 -3.76
CA SER A 25 16.67 7.72 -2.58
C SER A 25 17.53 7.36 -1.38
N PHE A 26 17.84 6.08 -1.16
CA PHE A 26 18.60 5.60 0.01
C PHE A 26 19.35 4.30 -0.32
N GLN A 27 20.39 4.00 0.45
CA GLN A 27 21.22 2.80 0.27
C GLN A 27 20.91 1.73 1.30
N THR A 28 20.38 2.08 2.45
CA THR A 28 20.03 1.16 3.55
C THR A 28 18.62 1.42 4.06
N VAL A 29 18.01 0.41 4.69
CA VAL A 29 16.68 0.54 5.32
C VAL A 29 16.66 1.65 6.37
N ASP A 30 17.73 1.76 7.16
CA ASP A 30 17.83 2.81 8.20
C ASP A 30 17.85 4.21 7.60
N GLU A 31 18.56 4.42 6.49
CA GLU A 31 18.51 5.68 5.74
C GLU A 31 17.11 5.96 5.19
N GLY A 32 16.44 4.94 4.65
CA GLY A 32 15.07 5.05 4.15
C GLY A 32 14.08 5.43 5.25
N LEU A 33 14.16 4.78 6.42
CA LEU A 33 13.33 5.12 7.59
C LEU A 33 13.60 6.53 8.10
N ALA A 34 14.87 6.95 8.16
CA ALA A 34 15.24 8.32 8.56
C ALA A 34 14.69 9.36 7.59
N ARG A 35 14.73 9.10 6.28
CA ARG A 35 14.15 9.99 5.25
C ARG A 35 12.62 10.04 5.36
N CYS A 36 11.98 8.91 5.57
CA CYS A 36 10.53 8.82 5.79
C CYS A 36 10.13 9.64 7.02
N GLU A 37 10.84 9.48 8.14
CA GLU A 37 10.60 10.25 9.36
C GLU A 37 10.81 11.75 9.14
N ALA A 38 11.85 12.15 8.42
CA ALA A 38 12.11 13.55 8.08
C ALA A 38 10.97 14.15 7.21
N LEU A 39 10.45 13.37 6.26
CA LEU A 39 9.28 13.75 5.46
C LEU A 39 8.04 13.97 6.35
N ILE A 40 7.77 13.03 7.26
CA ILE A 40 6.65 13.13 8.20
C ILE A 40 6.79 14.39 9.05
N ARG A 41 7.93 14.61 9.68
CA ARG A 41 8.19 15.80 10.52
C ARG A 41 8.04 17.12 9.74
N LYS A 42 8.47 17.14 8.47
CA LYS A 42 8.34 18.32 7.62
C LYS A 42 6.91 18.69 7.31
N TRP A 43 6.06 17.70 7.08
CA TRP A 43 4.70 17.91 6.57
C TRP A 43 3.58 17.64 7.59
N GLN A 44 3.93 17.21 8.80
CA GLN A 44 2.94 16.95 9.85
C GLN A 44 2.16 18.24 10.18
N GLY A 45 0.85 18.15 10.13
CA GLY A 45 -0.07 19.29 10.37
C GLY A 45 -0.29 20.20 9.15
N ASP A 46 0.30 19.91 8.00
CA ASP A 46 -0.03 20.65 6.76
C ASP A 46 -1.46 20.33 6.31
N SER A 47 -2.17 21.34 5.81
CA SER A 47 -3.59 21.22 5.43
C SER A 47 -3.81 20.53 4.07
N ILE A 48 -2.77 20.42 3.27
CA ILE A 48 -2.82 19.89 1.89
C ILE A 48 -2.00 18.63 1.77
N ILE A 49 -0.79 18.60 2.33
CA ILE A 49 0.11 17.45 2.27
C ILE A 49 0.02 16.64 3.56
N HIS A 50 -0.45 15.41 3.45
CA HIS A 50 -0.51 14.46 4.55
C HIS A 50 0.62 13.43 4.37
N PRO A 51 1.64 13.42 5.25
CA PRO A 51 2.70 12.43 5.14
C PRO A 51 2.20 11.04 5.49
N SER A 52 2.80 10.03 4.86
CA SER A 52 2.51 8.61 5.11
C SER A 52 3.80 7.79 5.11
N VAL A 53 3.73 6.56 5.55
CA VAL A 53 4.77 5.55 5.34
C VAL A 53 4.33 4.68 4.18
N CYS A 54 5.16 4.56 3.15
CA CYS A 54 4.93 3.60 2.06
C CYS A 54 5.88 2.41 2.25
N VAL A 55 5.37 1.20 2.10
CA VAL A 55 6.16 -0.03 2.08
C VAL A 55 5.87 -0.73 0.78
N HIS A 56 6.90 -1.19 0.07
CA HIS A 56 6.69 -1.73 -1.26
C HIS A 56 5.77 -2.95 -1.22
N ALA A 57 6.25 -4.07 -0.74
CA ALA A 57 5.46 -5.30 -0.69
C ALA A 57 6.06 -6.32 0.30
N PRO A 58 5.29 -7.32 0.76
CA PRO A 58 5.80 -8.34 1.68
C PRO A 58 6.90 -9.21 1.07
N TYR A 59 6.99 -9.32 -0.26
CA TYR A 59 8.04 -10.11 -0.93
C TYR A 59 9.36 -9.36 -1.14
N THR A 60 9.37 -8.03 -1.01
CA THR A 60 10.56 -7.18 -1.15
C THR A 60 11.03 -6.55 0.15
N CYS A 61 10.30 -6.79 1.23
CA CYS A 61 10.62 -6.28 2.56
C CYS A 61 10.73 -7.44 3.55
N SER A 62 11.74 -7.42 4.39
CA SER A 62 11.86 -8.32 5.53
C SER A 62 10.79 -8.01 6.58
N GLN A 63 10.53 -8.97 7.45
CA GLN A 63 9.63 -8.75 8.59
C GLN A 63 10.08 -7.56 9.45
N ALA A 64 11.39 -7.39 9.62
CA ALA A 64 11.95 -6.27 10.39
C ALA A 64 11.60 -4.92 9.75
N THR A 65 11.79 -4.77 8.43
CA THR A 65 11.45 -3.55 7.68
C THR A 65 9.95 -3.26 7.74
N LEU A 66 9.11 -4.28 7.57
CA LEU A 66 7.65 -4.16 7.69
C LEU A 66 7.25 -3.65 9.09
N GLN A 67 7.78 -4.25 10.14
CA GLN A 67 7.46 -3.87 11.53
C GLN A 67 8.01 -2.50 11.91
N GLN A 68 9.23 -2.15 11.49
CA GLN A 68 9.81 -0.83 11.74
C GLN A 68 9.01 0.27 11.01
N SER A 69 8.59 0.01 9.79
CA SER A 69 7.73 0.91 9.02
C SER A 69 6.37 1.11 9.69
N LYS A 70 5.76 0.03 10.19
CA LYS A 70 4.50 0.11 10.95
C LYS A 70 4.67 0.91 12.25
N GLN A 71 5.74 0.64 13.01
CA GLN A 71 6.05 1.39 14.23
C GLN A 71 6.26 2.88 13.96
N LEU A 72 6.90 3.22 12.83
CA LEU A 72 7.06 4.61 12.41
C LEU A 72 5.70 5.27 12.11
N ALA A 73 4.84 4.61 11.35
CA ALA A 73 3.50 5.09 11.04
C ALA A 73 2.66 5.29 12.32
N ASP A 74 2.68 4.32 13.23
CA ASP A 74 1.96 4.38 14.51
C ASP A 74 2.44 5.51 15.40
N ARG A 75 3.77 5.69 15.52
CA ARG A 75 4.38 6.77 16.32
C ARG A 75 3.88 8.15 15.91
N TYR A 76 3.64 8.37 14.63
CA TYR A 76 3.20 9.65 14.10
C TYR A 76 1.69 9.70 13.80
N GLY A 77 0.95 8.61 14.01
CA GLY A 77 -0.48 8.52 13.71
C GLY A 77 -0.81 8.74 12.24
N THR A 78 0.08 8.28 11.34
CA THR A 78 -0.07 8.47 9.90
C THR A 78 -0.46 7.17 9.18
N LEU A 79 -0.86 7.27 7.91
CA LEU A 79 -1.21 6.11 7.08
C LEU A 79 0.03 5.29 6.72
N LEU A 80 -0.18 3.98 6.55
CA LEU A 80 0.76 3.07 5.91
C LEU A 80 0.15 2.52 4.63
N GLN A 81 0.92 2.53 3.54
CA GLN A 81 0.49 2.02 2.23
C GLN A 81 1.40 0.86 1.83
N ILE A 82 0.81 -0.23 1.29
CA ILE A 82 1.55 -1.44 0.92
C ILE A 82 0.81 -2.19 -0.19
N HIS A 83 1.55 -2.79 -1.15
CA HIS A 83 0.97 -3.72 -2.12
C HIS A 83 0.72 -5.08 -1.47
N VAL A 84 -0.46 -5.67 -1.71
CA VAL A 84 -0.87 -6.93 -1.09
C VAL A 84 -1.58 -7.81 -2.09
N ALA A 85 -1.12 -9.06 -2.23
CA ALA A 85 -1.75 -10.09 -3.05
C ALA A 85 -2.10 -9.60 -4.47
N GLU A 86 -1.17 -8.87 -5.09
CA GLU A 86 -1.33 -8.35 -6.44
C GLU A 86 -1.31 -9.48 -7.47
N THR A 87 -0.36 -10.39 -7.35
CA THR A 87 -0.18 -11.49 -8.30
C THR A 87 -0.31 -12.84 -7.62
N ARG A 88 -0.70 -13.86 -8.40
CA ARG A 88 -0.72 -15.24 -7.90
C ARG A 88 0.68 -15.69 -7.43
N GLN A 89 1.72 -15.30 -8.14
CA GLN A 89 3.11 -15.63 -7.78
C GLN A 89 3.49 -15.06 -6.41
N GLU A 90 3.09 -13.81 -6.11
CA GLU A 90 3.29 -13.23 -4.77
C GLU A 90 2.64 -14.10 -3.69
N VAL A 91 1.39 -14.51 -3.90
CA VAL A 91 0.66 -15.34 -2.92
C VAL A 91 1.37 -16.68 -2.70
N GLU A 92 1.81 -17.33 -3.78
CA GLU A 92 2.55 -18.61 -3.72
C GLU A 92 3.87 -18.45 -2.97
N ASP A 93 4.67 -17.43 -3.31
CA ASP A 93 6.00 -17.17 -2.73
C ASP A 93 5.90 -16.82 -1.24
N ILE A 94 4.96 -15.94 -0.87
CA ILE A 94 4.75 -15.57 0.54
C ILE A 94 4.26 -16.77 1.33
N THR A 95 3.31 -17.55 0.79
CA THR A 95 2.80 -18.75 1.46
C THR A 95 3.90 -19.80 1.64
N ALA A 96 4.73 -20.02 0.63
CA ALA A 96 5.85 -20.97 0.73
C ALA A 96 6.88 -20.52 1.78
N ARG A 97 7.16 -19.22 1.89
CA ARG A 97 8.12 -18.65 2.83
C ARG A 97 7.63 -18.59 4.27
N THR A 98 6.35 -18.27 4.48
CA THR A 98 5.82 -17.93 5.81
C THR A 98 4.80 -18.94 6.34
N GLY A 99 4.31 -19.84 5.51
CA GLY A 99 3.20 -20.73 5.82
C GLY A 99 1.82 -20.06 5.80
N MET A 100 1.74 -18.78 5.42
CA MET A 100 0.51 -17.98 5.42
C MET A 100 0.39 -17.18 4.12
N PRO A 101 -0.82 -16.97 3.57
CA PRO A 101 -1.02 -16.04 2.47
C PRO A 101 -0.76 -14.59 2.92
N PRO A 102 -0.58 -13.64 1.96
CA PRO A 102 -0.05 -12.30 2.24
C PRO A 102 -0.75 -11.53 3.35
N ALA A 103 -2.08 -11.41 3.32
CA ALA A 103 -2.77 -10.62 4.34
C ALA A 103 -2.79 -11.32 5.72
N GLU A 104 -2.88 -12.65 5.76
CA GLU A 104 -2.74 -13.40 7.03
C GLU A 104 -1.33 -13.21 7.63
N TYR A 105 -0.29 -13.27 6.80
CA TYR A 105 1.08 -12.99 7.23
C TYR A 105 1.23 -11.57 7.78
N LEU A 106 0.79 -10.55 7.03
CA LEU A 106 0.87 -9.16 7.48
C LEU A 106 0.12 -8.92 8.79
N HIS A 107 -1.05 -9.56 8.95
CA HIS A 107 -1.77 -9.51 10.22
C HIS A 107 -1.00 -10.16 11.36
N SER A 108 -0.39 -11.32 11.13
CA SER A 108 0.34 -12.07 12.16
C SER A 108 1.52 -11.29 12.74
N ILE A 109 2.09 -10.37 11.96
CA ILE A 109 3.19 -9.49 12.40
C ILE A 109 2.70 -8.11 12.88
N GLY A 110 1.37 -7.91 13.00
CA GLY A 110 0.76 -6.69 13.53
C GLY A 110 0.72 -5.50 12.58
N LEU A 111 0.76 -5.74 11.26
CA LEU A 111 0.81 -4.64 10.29
C LEU A 111 -0.56 -4.09 9.93
N LEU A 112 -1.62 -4.93 9.91
CA LEU A 112 -2.94 -4.53 9.42
C LEU A 112 -3.80 -3.85 10.48
N ASP A 113 -4.28 -2.66 10.19
CA ASP A 113 -5.30 -1.94 10.96
C ASP A 113 -6.01 -0.88 10.07
N ARG A 114 -6.86 -0.04 10.69
CA ARG A 114 -7.62 1.01 10.00
C ARG A 114 -6.78 2.13 9.36
N ASN A 115 -5.51 2.24 9.70
CA ASN A 115 -4.60 3.22 9.12
C ASN A 115 -3.77 2.63 7.96
N VAL A 116 -4.09 1.42 7.52
CA VAL A 116 -3.42 0.74 6.42
C VAL A 116 -4.26 0.77 5.15
N ILE A 117 -3.61 1.08 4.03
CA ILE A 117 -4.16 0.97 2.69
C ILE A 117 -3.41 -0.15 1.98
N ALA A 118 -4.12 -1.24 1.66
CA ALA A 118 -3.62 -2.36 0.88
C ALA A 118 -3.92 -2.13 -0.61
N ALA A 119 -2.90 -1.96 -1.43
CA ALA A 119 -3.08 -1.78 -2.87
C ALA A 119 -3.28 -3.13 -3.56
N HIS A 120 -4.04 -3.12 -4.66
CA HIS A 120 -4.41 -4.21 -5.55
C HIS A 120 -5.35 -5.24 -4.94
N CYS A 121 -4.92 -6.05 -4.01
CA CYS A 121 -5.72 -7.11 -3.34
C CYS A 121 -6.45 -8.02 -4.35
N VAL A 122 -5.75 -8.45 -5.43
CA VAL A 122 -6.38 -9.23 -6.52
C VAL A 122 -6.67 -10.67 -6.10
N TRP A 123 -5.75 -11.28 -5.32
CA TRP A 123 -5.75 -12.70 -5.00
C TRP A 123 -6.02 -13.00 -3.53
N LEU A 124 -6.98 -12.27 -2.91
CA LEU A 124 -7.40 -12.55 -1.54
C LEU A 124 -8.31 -13.78 -1.46
N ASN A 125 -8.06 -14.64 -0.48
CA ASN A 125 -8.98 -15.71 -0.14
C ASN A 125 -10.08 -15.22 0.85
N PRO A 126 -11.17 -15.99 1.08
CA PRO A 126 -12.27 -15.56 1.93
C PRO A 126 -11.86 -15.18 3.37
N LYS A 127 -10.85 -15.86 3.95
CA LYS A 127 -10.36 -15.54 5.30
C LYS A 127 -9.60 -14.22 5.33
N GLU A 128 -8.83 -13.93 4.29
CA GLU A 128 -8.12 -12.66 4.17
C GLU A 128 -9.10 -11.49 3.99
N ILE A 129 -10.18 -11.69 3.21
CA ILE A 129 -11.25 -10.69 3.06
C ILE A 129 -11.91 -10.39 4.41
N GLU A 130 -12.29 -11.41 5.16
CA GLU A 130 -12.83 -11.25 6.52
C GLU A 130 -11.84 -10.53 7.45
N LEU A 131 -10.56 -10.84 7.30
CA LEU A 131 -9.49 -10.25 8.09
C LEU A 131 -9.35 -8.74 7.81
N LEU A 132 -9.31 -8.33 6.54
CA LEU A 132 -9.25 -6.92 6.15
C LEU A 132 -10.49 -6.16 6.65
N ALA A 133 -11.68 -6.74 6.52
CA ALA A 133 -12.91 -6.16 7.03
C ALA A 133 -12.85 -5.93 8.55
N ARG A 134 -12.41 -6.94 9.30
CA ARG A 134 -12.31 -6.89 10.77
C ARG A 134 -11.25 -5.91 11.27
N THR A 135 -10.12 -5.78 10.57
CA THR A 135 -9.06 -4.83 10.94
C THR A 135 -9.37 -3.40 10.52
N GLY A 136 -10.35 -3.20 9.62
CA GLY A 136 -10.66 -1.90 9.04
C GLY A 136 -9.65 -1.44 8.00
N THR A 137 -8.80 -2.35 7.49
CA THR A 137 -7.85 -2.07 6.42
C THR A 137 -8.59 -1.71 5.14
N SER A 138 -8.21 -0.59 4.50
CA SER A 138 -8.81 -0.14 3.25
C SER A 138 -8.08 -0.72 2.03
N ILE A 139 -8.78 -0.83 0.91
CA ILE A 139 -8.20 -1.33 -0.36
C ILE A 139 -8.09 -0.18 -1.37
N GLY A 140 -6.91 -0.08 -2.01
CA GLY A 140 -6.67 0.73 -3.20
C GLY A 140 -6.78 -0.15 -4.45
N HIS A 141 -7.92 -0.11 -5.14
CA HIS A 141 -8.15 -0.89 -6.36
C HIS A 141 -7.58 -0.17 -7.58
N CYS A 142 -6.71 -0.84 -8.33
CA CYS A 142 -6.03 -0.31 -9.51
C CYS A 142 -6.37 -1.15 -10.76
N PRO A 143 -7.61 -1.08 -11.29
CA PRO A 143 -8.10 -2.03 -12.29
C PRO A 143 -7.29 -2.05 -13.58
N LYS A 144 -6.90 -0.89 -14.13
CA LYS A 144 -6.11 -0.84 -15.37
C LYS A 144 -4.70 -1.41 -15.18
N SER A 145 -4.06 -1.08 -14.06
CA SER A 145 -2.76 -1.66 -13.72
C SER A 145 -2.85 -3.18 -13.63
N ASN A 146 -3.84 -3.70 -12.89
CA ASN A 146 -4.06 -5.13 -12.75
C ASN A 146 -4.27 -5.83 -14.10
N LEU A 147 -5.02 -5.22 -15.01
CA LEU A 147 -5.26 -5.75 -16.35
C LEU A 147 -4.02 -5.65 -17.23
N LYS A 148 -3.34 -4.50 -17.23
CA LYS A 148 -2.15 -4.27 -18.04
C LYS A 148 -1.00 -5.20 -17.69
N LEU A 149 -0.80 -5.46 -16.39
CA LEU A 149 0.24 -6.36 -15.88
C LEU A 149 -0.20 -7.84 -15.86
N ALA A 150 -1.45 -8.13 -16.27
CA ALA A 150 -2.05 -9.45 -16.18
C ALA A 150 -2.04 -10.02 -14.74
N SER A 151 -2.11 -9.15 -13.74
CA SER A 151 -2.20 -9.53 -12.33
C SER A 151 -3.50 -10.26 -12.00
N GLY A 152 -4.60 -9.93 -12.70
CA GLY A 152 -5.92 -10.53 -12.52
C GLY A 152 -7.02 -9.49 -12.30
N VAL A 153 -8.18 -9.96 -11.85
CA VAL A 153 -9.35 -9.12 -11.54
C VAL A 153 -9.72 -9.30 -10.06
N ALA A 154 -9.70 -8.20 -9.31
CA ALA A 154 -10.10 -8.21 -7.90
C ALA A 154 -11.62 -8.34 -7.74
N ASP A 155 -12.09 -9.10 -6.76
CA ASP A 155 -13.52 -9.31 -6.47
C ASP A 155 -14.08 -8.16 -5.61
N ILE A 156 -14.22 -6.98 -6.22
CA ILE A 156 -14.65 -5.75 -5.55
C ILE A 156 -16.05 -5.89 -4.95
N ASP A 157 -16.96 -6.59 -5.62
CA ASP A 157 -18.32 -6.84 -5.10
C ASP A 157 -18.29 -7.57 -3.75
N THR A 158 -17.47 -8.61 -3.63
CA THR A 158 -17.28 -9.33 -2.38
C THR A 158 -16.64 -8.44 -1.29
N TYR A 159 -15.66 -7.60 -1.64
CA TYR A 159 -15.03 -6.69 -0.67
C TYR A 159 -16.01 -5.66 -0.12
N LEU A 160 -16.82 -5.05 -0.99
CA LEU A 160 -17.86 -4.10 -0.59
C LEU A 160 -18.94 -4.75 0.29
N LYS A 161 -19.38 -5.97 -0.06
CA LYS A 161 -20.32 -6.74 0.76
C LYS A 161 -19.76 -7.11 2.14
N ALA A 162 -18.46 -7.33 2.24
CA ALA A 162 -17.77 -7.56 3.52
C ALA A 162 -17.59 -6.27 4.35
N GLY A 163 -17.96 -5.09 3.84
CA GLY A 163 -17.84 -3.81 4.51
C GLY A 163 -16.45 -3.18 4.43
N ILE A 164 -15.58 -3.65 3.53
CA ILE A 164 -14.25 -3.07 3.31
C ILE A 164 -14.40 -1.76 2.55
N THR A 165 -13.69 -0.72 2.99
CA THR A 165 -13.56 0.53 2.25
C THR A 165 -12.67 0.31 1.03
N VAL A 166 -13.22 0.54 -0.16
CA VAL A 166 -12.48 0.43 -1.43
C VAL A 166 -12.42 1.79 -2.10
N ALA A 167 -11.22 2.21 -2.49
CA ALA A 167 -10.98 3.40 -3.29
C ALA A 167 -10.30 3.02 -4.60
N LEU A 168 -10.44 3.86 -5.63
CA LEU A 168 -9.77 3.67 -6.92
C LEU A 168 -8.39 4.33 -6.91
N GLY A 169 -7.43 3.69 -7.54
CA GLY A 169 -6.10 4.18 -7.83
C GLY A 169 -5.70 3.94 -9.28
N THR A 170 -4.86 4.79 -9.81
CA THR A 170 -4.31 4.61 -11.16
C THR A 170 -3.06 3.74 -11.17
N ASP A 171 -2.42 3.56 -10.01
CA ASP A 171 -1.04 3.08 -9.92
C ASP A 171 -0.06 4.01 -10.66
N GLY A 172 1.19 3.60 -10.86
CA GLY A 172 2.21 4.41 -11.51
C GLY A 172 2.13 4.40 -13.04
N THR A 173 2.87 5.32 -13.68
CA THR A 173 2.92 5.46 -15.14
C THR A 173 3.47 4.22 -15.87
N ALA A 174 4.23 3.37 -15.19
CA ALA A 174 4.76 2.13 -15.76
C ALA A 174 3.64 1.10 -15.99
N SER A 175 2.65 1.06 -15.11
CA SER A 175 1.54 0.11 -15.13
C SER A 175 0.22 0.73 -15.61
N ASN A 176 0.19 2.05 -15.86
CA ASN A 176 -0.98 2.76 -16.38
C ASN A 176 -0.54 3.84 -17.39
N ASN A 177 -1.28 4.00 -18.48
CA ASN A 177 -0.88 4.91 -19.56
C ASN A 177 -1.37 6.35 -19.36
N THR A 178 -2.50 6.56 -18.67
CA THR A 178 -3.20 7.85 -18.65
C THR A 178 -3.26 8.50 -17.28
N LEU A 179 -3.12 7.76 -16.18
CA LEU A 179 -3.32 8.23 -14.79
C LEU A 179 -4.67 8.96 -14.60
N ASP A 180 -5.72 8.50 -15.29
CA ASP A 180 -7.05 9.09 -15.28
C ASP A 180 -8.00 8.26 -14.40
N LEU A 181 -8.36 8.79 -13.22
CA LEU A 181 -9.29 8.14 -12.30
C LEU A 181 -10.71 7.98 -12.87
N VAL A 182 -11.12 8.86 -13.79
CA VAL A 182 -12.43 8.73 -14.45
C VAL A 182 -12.42 7.53 -15.40
N GLU A 183 -11.28 7.27 -16.02
CA GLU A 183 -11.10 6.07 -16.83
C GLU A 183 -11.06 4.80 -15.94
N GLU A 184 -10.40 4.83 -14.76
CA GLU A 184 -10.42 3.71 -13.81
C GLU A 184 -11.84 3.31 -13.41
N MET A 185 -12.75 4.27 -13.21
CA MET A 185 -14.16 4.00 -12.89
C MET A 185 -14.90 3.20 -13.95
N ARG A 186 -14.40 3.12 -15.18
CA ARG A 186 -14.99 2.34 -16.27
C ARG A 186 -14.51 0.88 -16.27
N PHE A 187 -13.40 0.62 -15.59
CA PHE A 187 -12.80 -0.72 -15.47
C PHE A 187 -13.10 -1.38 -14.13
N ALA A 188 -13.56 -0.61 -13.14
CA ALA A 188 -13.98 -1.10 -11.82
C ALA A 188 -15.49 -1.57 -11.81
#